data_866fce1e04f47cd1e6aac69aff77c88f
#
_entry.id   866fce1e04f47cd1e6aac69aff77c88f
#
_cell.length_a   1.000
_cell.length_b   1.000
_cell.length_c   1.000
_cell.angle_alpha   90.00
_cell.angle_beta   90.00
_cell.angle_gamma   90.00
#
_symmetry.space_group_name_H-M   'P 1'
#
loop_
_entity.id
_entity.type
_entity.pdbx_description
1 polymer ?
#
loop_
_entity_poly.entity_id
_entity_poly.type
_entity_poly.pdbx_seq_one_letter_code
_entity_poly.pdbx_strand_id
1 'polypeptide(L)' 'MPDFPIAPPLVVKDTPKPRRITSLAEARAFVDEQMRIGRPSPWREIQARLKSVTSEEDAIEAFGDLRELLDEEDLLVRQP' A
#
# COMPACT_ATOMS: atom_id res chain seq x y z
N MET A 1 15.93 3.85 -9.53
CA MET A 1 14.52 3.62 -9.91
C MET A 1 13.69 4.82 -9.50
N PRO A 2 12.81 5.29 -10.35
CA PRO A 2 11.95 6.40 -9.94
C PRO A 2 10.99 5.94 -8.84
N ASP A 3 10.80 6.80 -7.87
CA ASP A 3 9.84 6.59 -6.81
C ASP A 3 8.69 7.58 -7.00
N PHE A 4 7.49 7.18 -6.64
CA PHE A 4 6.31 8.02 -6.80
C PHE A 4 5.71 8.33 -5.43
N PRO A 5 5.45 9.62 -5.13
CA PRO A 5 4.82 9.96 -3.87
C PRO A 5 3.34 9.58 -3.86
N ILE A 6 2.85 9.22 -2.68
CA ILE A 6 1.41 8.98 -2.46
C ILE A 6 0.83 10.23 -1.82
N ALA A 7 -0.15 10.84 -2.48
CA ALA A 7 -0.83 12.01 -1.96
C ALA A 7 -2.36 11.82 -2.06
N PRO A 8 -3.10 11.83 -0.94
CA PRO A 8 -2.59 11.94 0.42
C PRO A 8 -1.91 10.65 0.91
N PRO A 9 -1.00 10.73 1.89
CA PRO A 9 -0.35 9.54 2.42
C PRO A 9 -1.35 8.54 3.00
N LEU A 10 -1.05 7.26 2.86
CA LEU A 10 -1.84 6.20 3.48
C LEU A 10 -1.34 6.01 4.90
N VAL A 11 -2.27 5.98 5.85
CA VAL A 11 -1.93 5.72 7.26
C VAL A 11 -2.55 4.39 7.64
N VAL A 12 -1.71 3.44 8.00
CA VAL A 12 -2.15 2.09 8.37
C VAL A 12 -2.06 1.88 9.86
N LYS A 13 -3.01 1.12 10.39
CA LYS A 13 -3.00 0.73 11.80
C LYS A 13 -1.83 -0.20 12.05
N ASP A 14 -1.00 0.17 13.00
CA ASP A 14 0.16 -0.62 13.40
C ASP A 14 0.43 -0.37 14.88
N THR A 15 1.18 -1.23 15.53
CA THR A 15 1.55 -1.07 16.93
C THR A 15 3.06 -0.90 17.03
N PRO A 16 3.52 0.00 17.91
CA PRO A 16 2.75 0.87 18.83
C PRO A 16 2.22 2.16 18.18
N LYS A 17 2.61 2.47 16.96
CA LYS A 17 2.22 3.71 16.26
C LYS A 17 1.69 3.42 14.88
N PRO A 18 0.75 4.23 14.37
CA PRO A 18 0.32 4.11 12.98
C PRO A 18 1.50 4.29 12.03
N ARG A 19 1.51 3.51 10.96
CA ARG A 19 2.56 3.57 9.95
C ARG A 19 2.08 4.42 8.78
N ARG A 20 2.91 5.34 8.34
CA ARG A 20 2.63 6.16 7.17
C ARG A 20 3.29 5.56 5.94
N ILE A 21 2.53 5.49 4.86
CA ILE A 21 3.02 5.06 3.55
C ILE A 21 2.95 6.27 2.64
N THR A 22 4.09 6.85 2.31
CA THR A 22 4.17 8.10 1.58
C THR A 22 4.74 7.97 0.17
N SER A 23 5.21 6.79 -0.20
CA SER A 23 5.82 6.56 -1.51
C SER A 23 5.61 5.12 -1.99
N LEU A 24 5.87 4.90 -3.27
CA LEU A 24 5.79 3.57 -3.88
C LEU A 24 6.75 2.59 -3.21
N ALA A 25 7.96 3.02 -2.89
CA ALA A 25 8.95 2.17 -2.21
C ALA A 25 8.43 1.71 -0.85
N GLU A 26 7.82 2.62 -0.08
CA GLU A 26 7.22 2.28 1.20
C GLU A 26 6.03 1.34 1.05
N ALA A 27 5.20 1.56 0.02
CA ALA A 27 4.06 0.69 -0.27
C ALA A 27 4.51 -0.72 -0.61
N ARG A 28 5.53 -0.86 -1.44
CA ARG A 28 6.11 -2.17 -1.79
C ARG A 28 6.64 -2.88 -0.55
N ALA A 29 7.37 -2.18 0.29
CA ALA A 29 7.92 -2.74 1.52
C ALA A 29 6.81 -3.22 2.45
N PHE A 30 5.76 -2.43 2.61
CA PHE A 30 4.63 -2.77 3.46
C PHE A 30 3.93 -4.06 2.96
N VAL A 31 3.65 -4.12 1.66
CA VAL A 31 2.97 -5.29 1.09
C VAL A 31 3.84 -6.54 1.17
N ASP A 32 5.15 -6.40 0.96
CA ASP A 32 6.09 -7.52 1.10
C ASP A 32 6.07 -8.07 2.53
N GLU A 33 5.98 -7.20 3.54
CA GLU A 33 5.83 -7.63 4.93
C GLU A 33 4.54 -8.41 5.15
N GLN A 34 3.43 -7.95 4.58
CA GLN A 34 2.14 -8.65 4.69
C GLN A 34 2.19 -10.02 4.03
N MET A 35 2.89 -10.15 2.93
CA MET A 35 3.05 -11.43 2.24
C MET A 35 3.87 -12.41 3.08
N ARG A 36 4.85 -11.94 3.82
CA ARG A 36 5.64 -12.80 4.73
C ARG A 36 4.80 -13.34 5.87
N ILE A 37 3.79 -12.60 6.30
CA ILE A 37 2.87 -13.01 7.35
C ILE A 37 1.88 -14.05 6.84
N GLY A 38 1.80 -14.25 5.52
CA GLY A 38 0.90 -15.22 4.92
C GLY A 38 -0.50 -14.71 4.63
N ARG A 39 -0.61 -13.44 4.28
CA ARG A 39 -1.90 -12.83 3.91
C ARG A 39 -2.49 -13.47 2.65
N PRO A 40 -3.83 -13.44 2.50
CA PRO A 40 -4.50 -14.11 1.39
C PRO A 40 -4.30 -13.44 0.04
N SER A 41 -4.86 -14.06 -0.98
CA SER A 41 -4.65 -13.75 -2.38
C SER A 41 -4.82 -12.28 -2.81
N PRO A 42 -5.73 -11.46 -2.25
CA PRO A 42 -5.81 -10.05 -2.63
C PRO A 42 -4.50 -9.29 -2.42
N TRP A 43 -3.74 -9.64 -1.38
CA TRP A 43 -2.44 -9.01 -1.12
C TRP A 43 -1.41 -9.35 -2.19
N ARG A 44 -1.48 -10.57 -2.72
CA ARG A 44 -0.59 -11.02 -3.80
C ARG A 44 -0.84 -10.20 -5.08
N GLU A 45 -2.10 -9.94 -5.39
CA GLU A 45 -2.47 -9.14 -6.56
C GLU A 45 -1.96 -7.71 -6.43
N ILE A 46 -2.12 -7.11 -5.25
CA ILE A 46 -1.62 -5.77 -4.97
C ILE A 46 -0.09 -5.73 -5.08
N GLN A 47 0.59 -6.74 -4.57
CA GLN A 47 2.05 -6.84 -4.69
C GLN A 47 2.48 -6.84 -6.16
N ALA A 48 1.81 -7.63 -6.99
CA ALA A 48 2.11 -7.70 -8.41
C ALA A 48 1.88 -6.34 -9.10
N ARG A 49 0.80 -5.66 -8.79
CA ARG A 49 0.50 -4.33 -9.33
C ARG A 49 1.55 -3.31 -8.95
N LEU A 50 1.95 -3.29 -7.69
CA LEU A 50 2.98 -2.37 -7.21
C LEU A 50 4.33 -2.62 -7.88
N LYS A 51 4.65 -3.86 -8.17
CA LYS A 51 5.90 -4.22 -8.85
C LYS A 51 5.89 -3.86 -10.34
N SER A 52 4.72 -3.78 -10.95
CA SER A 52 4.58 -3.48 -12.38
C SER A 52 4.41 -1.98 -12.68
N VAL A 53 4.45 -1.13 -11.66
CA VAL A 53 4.32 0.31 -11.85
C VAL A 53 5.51 0.86 -12.62
N THR A 54 5.23 1.53 -13.73
CA THR A 54 6.25 2.15 -14.59
C THR A 54 5.97 3.62 -14.87
N SER A 55 4.80 4.11 -14.48
CA SER A 55 4.38 5.50 -14.69
C SER A 55 3.60 6.02 -13.50
N GLU A 56 3.42 7.34 -13.45
CA GLU A 56 2.63 7.98 -12.40
C GLU A 56 1.17 7.50 -12.43
N GLU A 57 0.60 7.32 -13.62
CA GLU A 57 -0.76 6.81 -13.74
C GLU A 57 -0.91 5.41 -13.16
N ASP A 58 0.05 4.53 -13.46
CA ASP A 58 0.07 3.18 -12.91
C ASP A 58 0.18 3.23 -11.38
N ALA A 59 1.00 4.15 -10.87
CA ALA A 59 1.18 4.33 -9.43
C ALA A 59 -0.14 4.76 -8.77
N ILE A 60 -0.84 5.71 -9.35
CA ILE A 60 -2.13 6.19 -8.81
C ILE A 60 -3.14 5.06 -8.74
N GLU A 61 -3.25 4.25 -9.78
CA GLU A 61 -4.15 3.10 -9.82
C GLU A 61 -3.77 2.06 -8.75
N ALA A 62 -2.49 1.74 -8.65
CA ALA A 62 -2.01 0.78 -7.66
C ALA A 62 -2.27 1.27 -6.23
N PHE A 63 -2.06 2.56 -5.98
CA PHE A 63 -2.34 3.16 -4.66
C PHE A 63 -3.82 3.13 -4.32
N GLY A 64 -4.68 3.35 -5.31
CA GLY A 64 -6.13 3.25 -5.13
C GLY A 64 -6.54 1.84 -4.73
N ASP A 65 -6.00 0.83 -5.40
CA ASP A 65 -6.26 -0.57 -5.10
C ASP A 65 -5.76 -0.94 -3.70
N LEU A 66 -4.58 -0.47 -3.34
CA LEU A 66 -4.04 -0.69 -2.00
C LEU A 66 -4.91 -0.05 -0.93
N ARG A 67 -5.38 1.17 -1.18
CA ARG A 67 -6.28 1.87 -0.25
C ARG A 67 -7.57 1.09 -0.04
N GLU A 68 -8.17 0.60 -1.11
CA GLU A 68 -9.39 -0.21 -1.01
C GLU A 68 -9.17 -1.47 -0.18
N LEU A 69 -8.06 -2.16 -0.42
CA LEU A 69 -7.75 -3.36 0.34
C LEU A 69 -7.54 -3.05 1.82
N LEU A 70 -6.83 -1.98 2.13
CA LEU A 70 -6.62 -1.57 3.52
C LEU A 70 -7.94 -1.21 4.21
N ASP A 71 -8.85 -0.58 3.49
CA ASP A 71 -10.18 -0.23 4.02
C ASP A 71 -11.01 -1.48 4.28
N GLU A 72 -11.01 -2.42 3.35
CA GLU A 72 -11.74 -3.69 3.49
C GLU A 72 -11.22 -4.52 4.66
N GLU A 73 -9.91 -4.50 4.90
CA GLU A 73 -9.28 -5.25 6.00
C GLU A 73 -9.31 -4.47 7.31
N ASP A 74 -9.92 -3.29 7.32
CA ASP A 74 -9.98 -2.40 8.49
C ASP A 74 -8.58 -2.02 9.01
N LEU A 75 -7.64 -1.88 8.10
CA LEU A 75 -6.27 -1.48 8.42
C LEU A 75 -5.99 -0.01 8.16
N LEU A 76 -6.86 0.67 7.44
CA LEU A 76 -6.69 2.07 7.13
C LEU A 76 -7.16 2.95 8.28
N VAL A 77 -6.28 3.83 8.73
CA VAL A 77 -6.64 4.82 9.75
C VAL A 77 -7.42 5.93 9.07
N ARG A 78 -8.66 6.09 9.48
CA ARG A 78 -9.50 7.18 8.96
C ARG A 78 -9.22 8.43 9.76
N GLN A 79 -8.88 9.49 9.06
CA GLN A 79 -8.72 10.79 9.69
C GLN A 79 -10.07 11.48 9.78
N PRO A 80 -10.40 12.09 10.92
CA PRO A 80 -11.65 12.83 11.06
C PRO A 80 -11.68 14.09 10.18
#